data_a5243f77185ef6f9efa87ccb0bbe76a6
#
_entry.id   a5243f77185ef6f9efa87ccb0bbe76a6
#
_cell.length_a   1.000
_cell.length_b   1.000
_cell.length_c   1.000
_cell.angle_alpha   90.00
_cell.angle_beta   90.00
_cell.angle_gamma   90.00
#
_symmetry.space_group_name_H-M   'P 1'
#
loop_
_entity.id
_entity.type
_entity.pdbx_description
1 polymer ?
#
loop_
_entity_poly.entity_id
_entity_poly.type
_entity_poly.pdbx_seq_one_letter_code
_entity_poly.pdbx_strand_id
1 'polypeptide(L)'
;MGCMAKVLLIDDDKKHAELLKNYLKQFGIALECAGDADEGMRKLSRTDPDLLLLDIMLPGRDGFDICREVRKSSEIPIIMLTARDDIVDRVSGLEIGADDYVGKPFEPRELVARIQTILRRSSSTDSRNPVLQFDGIEIDLDAREVKVDDKPVLLTSMEFELLALLARRAGKKISRDDILNELRGIDAAMMTRAVDIMVSRLRNKLGDTIKPPRFIQTVWGTGYAFIPRRPKDD
;
A
#
# COMPACT_ATOMS: atom_id res chain seq x y z
N MET A 1 2.45 -27.68 -3.91
CA MET A 1 3.58 -26.92 -3.37
C MET A 1 3.19 -25.45 -3.44
N GLY A 2 2.88 -24.82 -2.31
CA GLY A 2 2.56 -23.38 -2.30
C GLY A 2 3.80 -22.58 -2.74
N CYS A 3 3.61 -21.61 -3.63
CA CYS A 3 4.67 -20.70 -4.03
C CYS A 3 5.11 -19.93 -2.78
N MET A 4 6.41 -19.94 -2.45
CA MET A 4 6.94 -19.13 -1.35
C MET A 4 6.92 -17.67 -1.77
N ALA A 5 6.36 -16.81 -0.94
CA ALA A 5 6.38 -15.37 -1.20
C ALA A 5 7.83 -14.85 -1.14
N LYS A 6 8.23 -14.06 -2.13
CA LYS A 6 9.57 -13.48 -2.23
C LYS A 6 9.55 -12.08 -1.64
N VAL A 7 10.34 -11.83 -0.62
CA VAL A 7 10.47 -10.53 0.02
C VAL A 7 11.91 -10.05 -0.10
N LEU A 8 12.10 -8.81 -0.55
CA LEU A 8 13.41 -8.15 -0.57
C LEU A 8 13.53 -7.24 0.65
N LEU A 9 14.59 -7.38 1.42
CA LEU A 9 14.96 -6.49 2.52
C LEU A 9 16.16 -5.64 2.10
N ILE A 10 16.05 -4.33 2.23
CA ILE A 10 17.18 -3.39 2.14
C ILE A 10 17.44 -2.85 3.54
N ASP A 11 18.51 -3.32 4.18
CA ASP A 11 18.89 -3.01 5.57
C ASP A 11 20.38 -3.26 5.72
N ASP A 12 21.13 -2.35 6.32
CA ASP A 12 22.58 -2.48 6.51
C ASP A 12 22.97 -3.39 7.69
N ASP A 13 22.03 -3.71 8.59
CA ASP A 13 22.25 -4.66 9.68
C ASP A 13 22.15 -6.12 9.19
N LYS A 14 23.29 -6.65 8.76
CA LYS A 14 23.43 -8.03 8.27
C LYS A 14 23.04 -9.08 9.31
N LYS A 15 23.26 -8.81 10.62
CA LYS A 15 22.91 -9.76 11.68
C LYS A 15 21.40 -9.84 11.86
N HIS A 16 20.75 -8.69 11.86
CA HIS A 16 19.31 -8.60 11.93
C HIS A 16 18.65 -9.25 10.69
N ALA A 17 19.19 -8.97 9.50
CA ALA A 17 18.73 -9.56 8.25
C ALA A 17 18.78 -11.10 8.24
N GLU A 18 19.88 -11.70 8.72
CA GLU A 18 19.99 -13.18 8.83
C GLU A 18 19.03 -13.79 9.85
N LEU A 19 18.80 -13.15 10.99
CA LEU A 19 17.81 -13.61 11.97
C LEU A 19 16.39 -13.56 11.38
N LEU A 20 16.03 -12.46 10.72
CA LEU A 20 14.75 -12.33 10.05
C LEU A 20 14.56 -13.36 8.94
N LYS A 21 15.59 -13.61 8.13
CA LYS A 21 15.56 -14.61 7.06
C LYS A 21 15.21 -16.00 7.58
N ASN A 22 15.86 -16.42 8.66
CA ASN A 22 15.60 -17.71 9.28
C ASN A 22 14.19 -17.79 9.91
N TYR A 23 13.72 -16.69 10.47
CA TYR A 23 12.40 -16.63 11.07
C TYR A 23 11.29 -16.64 10.02
N LEU A 24 11.38 -15.80 8.98
CA LEU A 24 10.37 -15.65 7.92
C LEU A 24 10.21 -16.93 7.10
N LYS A 25 11.28 -17.72 6.94
CA LYS A 25 11.24 -19.01 6.26
C LYS A 25 10.20 -19.99 6.86
N GLN A 26 10.00 -19.93 8.16
CA GLN A 26 9.01 -20.80 8.88
C GLN A 26 7.57 -20.48 8.46
N PHE A 27 7.34 -19.29 7.91
CA PHE A 27 6.03 -18.81 7.46
C PHE A 27 5.86 -18.84 5.93
N GLY A 28 6.74 -19.57 5.21
CA GLY A 28 6.68 -19.66 3.75
C GLY A 28 7.11 -18.39 3.03
N ILE A 29 7.92 -17.53 3.67
CA ILE A 29 8.43 -16.28 3.12
C ILE A 29 9.94 -16.45 2.85
N ALA A 30 10.34 -16.28 1.58
CA ALA A 30 11.73 -16.28 1.16
C ALA A 30 12.27 -14.84 1.23
N LEU A 31 13.17 -14.56 2.18
CA LEU A 31 13.79 -13.26 2.33
C LEU A 31 15.12 -13.20 1.56
N GLU A 32 15.23 -12.27 0.64
CA GLU A 32 16.48 -11.84 0.01
C GLU A 32 16.91 -10.51 0.66
N CYS A 33 18.20 -10.33 0.93
CA CYS A 33 18.71 -9.18 1.66
C CYS A 33 19.71 -8.41 0.81
N ALA A 34 19.69 -7.08 0.91
CA ALA A 34 20.66 -6.16 0.35
C ALA A 34 21.16 -5.25 1.48
N GLY A 35 22.47 -5.02 1.54
CA GLY A 35 23.10 -4.23 2.60
C GLY A 35 23.18 -2.73 2.30
N ASP A 36 22.83 -2.32 1.09
CA ASP A 36 22.80 -0.92 0.67
C ASP A 36 21.78 -0.67 -0.44
N ALA A 37 21.54 0.61 -0.72
CA ALA A 37 20.55 1.04 -1.71
C ALA A 37 20.85 0.53 -3.12
N ASP A 38 22.11 0.55 -3.56
CA ASP A 38 22.47 0.19 -4.92
C ASP A 38 22.35 -1.32 -5.14
N GLU A 39 22.73 -2.13 -4.16
CA GLU A 39 22.50 -3.57 -4.18
C GLU A 39 20.99 -3.86 -4.19
N GLY A 40 20.22 -3.16 -3.36
CA GLY A 40 18.77 -3.28 -3.27
C GLY A 40 18.08 -3.00 -4.60
N MET A 41 18.39 -1.89 -5.23
CA MET A 41 17.82 -1.52 -6.53
C MET A 41 18.17 -2.50 -7.65
N ARG A 42 19.41 -3.01 -7.65
CA ARG A 42 19.81 -4.08 -8.60
C ARG A 42 19.05 -5.38 -8.37
N LYS A 43 18.82 -5.77 -7.11
CA LYS A 43 18.06 -6.98 -6.77
C LYS A 43 16.59 -6.80 -7.12
N LEU A 44 16.00 -5.66 -6.79
CA LEU A 44 14.61 -5.35 -7.10
C LEU A 44 14.28 -5.56 -8.59
N SER A 45 15.17 -5.09 -9.48
CA SER A 45 14.97 -5.25 -10.94
C SER A 45 15.21 -6.66 -11.47
N ARG A 46 15.92 -7.53 -10.71
CA ARG A 46 16.31 -8.88 -11.17
C ARG A 46 15.44 -10.00 -10.63
N THR A 47 14.91 -9.86 -9.42
CA THR A 47 14.30 -10.97 -8.68
C THR A 47 12.78 -10.89 -8.64
N ASP A 48 12.22 -9.75 -9.06
CA ASP A 48 10.77 -9.48 -9.07
C ASP A 48 10.12 -9.95 -7.75
N PRO A 49 10.44 -9.29 -6.63
CA PRO A 49 9.88 -9.66 -5.34
C PRO A 49 8.42 -9.24 -5.20
N ASP A 50 7.67 -9.98 -4.38
CA ASP A 50 6.26 -9.69 -4.09
C ASP A 50 6.08 -8.53 -3.10
N LEU A 51 7.15 -8.18 -2.34
CA LEU A 51 7.13 -7.12 -1.34
C LEU A 51 8.55 -6.63 -1.04
N LEU A 52 8.69 -5.33 -0.79
CA LEU A 52 9.91 -4.68 -0.34
C LEU A 52 9.81 -4.28 1.14
N LEU A 53 10.77 -4.73 1.94
CA LEU A 53 11.07 -4.18 3.27
C LEU A 53 12.21 -3.19 3.12
N LEU A 54 12.04 -1.97 3.59
CA LEU A 54 12.99 -0.89 3.35
C LEU A 54 13.32 -0.15 4.65
N ASP A 55 14.57 -0.24 5.09
CA ASP A 55 15.02 0.60 6.20
C ASP A 55 15.09 2.07 5.75
N ILE A 56 14.62 2.96 6.61
CA ILE A 56 14.73 4.40 6.40
C ILE A 56 16.17 4.87 6.59
N MET A 57 16.86 4.32 7.60
CA MET A 57 18.18 4.78 8.00
C MET A 57 19.31 3.97 7.33
N LEU A 58 19.43 4.08 6.02
CA LEU A 58 20.52 3.44 5.30
C LEU A 58 21.73 4.38 5.18
N PRO A 59 22.96 3.85 5.24
CA PRO A 59 24.14 4.67 5.00
C PRO A 59 24.16 5.21 3.57
N GLY A 60 24.38 6.52 3.45
CA GLY A 60 24.53 7.19 2.16
C GLY A 60 23.25 7.60 1.44
N ARG A 61 22.15 6.91 1.63
CA ARG A 61 20.84 7.26 1.02
C ARG A 61 19.70 7.06 2.01
N ASP A 62 18.81 8.04 2.06
CA ASP A 62 17.57 7.94 2.85
C ASP A 62 16.60 6.93 2.19
N GLY A 63 16.02 6.05 3.00
CA GLY A 63 15.00 5.09 2.53
C GLY A 63 13.78 5.76 1.90
N PHE A 64 13.46 6.99 2.28
CA PHE A 64 12.41 7.75 1.61
C PHE A 64 12.76 8.09 0.16
N ASP A 65 14.01 8.39 -0.14
CA ASP A 65 14.45 8.66 -1.51
C ASP A 65 14.41 7.39 -2.37
N ILE A 66 14.78 6.25 -1.78
CA ILE A 66 14.68 4.94 -2.44
C ILE A 66 13.21 4.62 -2.73
N CYS A 67 12.31 4.83 -1.77
CA CYS A 67 10.88 4.61 -1.96
C CYS A 67 10.34 5.47 -3.12
N ARG A 68 10.69 6.77 -3.17
CA ARG A 68 10.32 7.66 -4.29
C ARG A 68 10.83 7.15 -5.63
N GLU A 69 12.06 6.64 -5.66
CA GLU A 69 12.66 6.10 -6.89
C GLU A 69 11.93 4.85 -7.36
N VAL A 70 11.66 3.91 -6.46
CA VAL A 70 10.89 2.69 -6.75
C VAL A 70 9.51 3.04 -7.30
N ARG A 71 8.83 4.01 -6.71
CA ARG A 71 7.47 4.45 -7.12
C ARG A 71 7.40 5.13 -8.49
N LYS A 72 8.54 5.51 -9.09
CA LYS A 72 8.54 6.01 -10.48
C LYS A 72 8.26 4.92 -11.50
N SER A 73 8.51 3.65 -11.16
CA SER A 73 8.46 2.53 -12.09
C SER A 73 7.75 1.28 -11.55
N SER A 74 7.40 1.23 -10.27
CA SER A 74 6.83 0.03 -9.64
C SER A 74 5.82 0.36 -8.56
N GLU A 75 4.73 -0.41 -8.54
CA GLU A 75 3.70 -0.38 -7.51
C GLU A 75 3.86 -1.53 -6.49
N ILE A 76 5.05 -2.16 -6.46
CA ILE A 76 5.36 -3.21 -5.49
C ILE A 76 5.01 -2.76 -4.06
N PRO A 77 4.37 -3.59 -3.24
CA PRO A 77 4.11 -3.24 -1.85
C PRO A 77 5.41 -2.93 -1.09
N ILE A 78 5.44 -1.81 -0.35
CA ILE A 78 6.59 -1.37 0.45
C ILE A 78 6.19 -1.23 1.91
N ILE A 79 6.90 -1.94 2.80
CA ILE A 79 6.86 -1.70 4.24
C ILE A 79 8.15 -0.98 4.63
N MET A 80 8.02 0.21 5.22
CA MET A 80 9.17 0.95 5.75
C MET A 80 9.50 0.45 7.16
N LEU A 81 10.77 0.20 7.42
CA LEU A 81 11.30 -0.09 8.75
C LEU A 81 11.94 1.19 9.30
N THR A 82 11.52 1.63 10.49
CA THR A 82 11.99 2.92 11.02
C THR A 82 12.37 2.82 12.48
N ALA A 83 13.51 3.41 12.86
CA ALA A 83 13.88 3.64 14.25
C ALA A 83 13.24 4.94 14.81
N ARG A 84 12.54 5.70 13.96
CA ARG A 84 11.93 6.97 14.34
C ARG A 84 10.47 6.77 14.69
N ASP A 85 10.13 7.00 15.94
CA ASP A 85 8.73 7.04 16.42
C ASP A 85 8.00 8.35 16.03
N ASP A 86 8.61 9.19 15.21
CA ASP A 86 8.04 10.49 14.90
C ASP A 86 6.87 10.35 13.92
N ILE A 87 5.71 10.84 14.33
CA ILE A 87 4.46 10.85 13.55
C ILE A 87 4.68 11.55 12.20
N VAL A 88 5.56 12.54 12.17
CA VAL A 88 5.90 13.30 10.95
C VAL A 88 6.56 12.38 9.91
N ASP A 89 7.47 11.50 10.33
CA ASP A 89 8.16 10.57 9.43
C ASP A 89 7.19 9.50 8.89
N ARG A 90 6.24 9.04 9.69
CA ARG A 90 5.20 8.10 9.24
C ARG A 90 4.23 8.73 8.23
N VAL A 91 3.86 10.00 8.44
CA VAL A 91 3.02 10.76 7.50
C VAL A 91 3.78 11.02 6.21
N SER A 92 5.03 11.49 6.29
CA SER A 92 5.88 11.75 5.12
C SER A 92 6.09 10.52 4.25
N GLY A 93 6.27 9.37 4.85
CA GLY A 93 6.46 8.15 4.08
C GLY A 93 5.19 7.63 3.41
N LEU A 94 4.01 7.85 4.02
CA LEU A 94 2.74 7.60 3.33
C LEU A 94 2.55 8.57 2.17
N GLU A 95 3.01 9.82 2.29
CA GLU A 95 3.06 10.79 1.19
C GLU A 95 3.91 10.30 0.03
N ILE A 96 4.96 9.52 0.31
CA ILE A 96 5.91 9.01 -0.68
C ILE A 96 5.42 7.73 -1.35
N GLY A 97 4.51 6.97 -0.71
CA GLY A 97 3.93 5.78 -1.32
C GLY A 97 4.20 4.46 -0.64
N ALA A 98 4.69 4.46 0.58
CA ALA A 98 4.76 3.24 1.35
C ALA A 98 3.35 2.71 1.69
N ASP A 99 3.23 1.38 1.75
CA ASP A 99 1.96 0.71 2.07
C ASP A 99 1.81 0.48 3.57
N ASP A 100 2.91 0.36 4.33
CA ASP A 100 2.89 0.24 5.79
C ASP A 100 4.22 0.69 6.41
N TYR A 101 4.21 0.81 7.76
CA TYR A 101 5.35 1.19 8.60
C TYR A 101 5.47 0.27 9.79
N VAL A 102 6.72 -0.09 10.12
CA VAL A 102 7.06 -0.87 11.32
C VAL A 102 8.18 -0.15 12.08
N GLY A 103 7.89 0.23 13.31
CA GLY A 103 8.89 0.87 14.19
C GLY A 103 9.92 -0.15 14.70
N LYS A 104 11.22 0.17 14.62
CA LYS A 104 12.30 -0.59 15.26
C LYS A 104 12.47 -0.10 16.71
N PRO A 105 12.60 -0.99 17.71
CA PRO A 105 12.58 -2.45 17.61
C PRO A 105 11.16 -2.99 17.42
N PHE A 106 10.99 -4.04 16.61
CA PHE A 106 9.71 -4.70 16.37
C PHE A 106 9.79 -6.19 16.72
N GLU A 107 8.65 -6.74 17.05
CA GLU A 107 8.52 -8.19 17.22
C GLU A 107 8.45 -8.87 15.84
N PRO A 108 9.26 -9.90 15.56
CA PRO A 108 9.23 -10.59 14.26
C PRO A 108 7.86 -11.11 13.86
N ARG A 109 7.01 -11.48 14.85
CA ARG A 109 5.63 -11.89 14.63
C ARG A 109 4.76 -10.77 14.05
N GLU A 110 4.97 -9.53 14.49
CA GLU A 110 4.26 -8.37 13.97
C GLU A 110 4.59 -8.17 12.50
N LEU A 111 5.89 -8.21 12.15
CA LEU A 111 6.32 -8.07 10.76
C LEU A 111 5.73 -9.17 9.87
N VAL A 112 5.71 -10.43 10.32
CA VAL A 112 5.07 -11.54 9.59
C VAL A 112 3.59 -11.24 9.33
N ALA A 113 2.85 -10.81 10.35
CA ALA A 113 1.42 -10.53 10.23
C ALA A 113 1.15 -9.40 9.21
N ARG A 114 2.00 -8.36 9.18
CA ARG A 114 1.90 -7.25 8.23
C ARG A 114 2.23 -7.70 6.81
N ILE A 115 3.34 -8.43 6.61
CA ILE A 115 3.71 -9.01 5.31
C ILE A 115 2.57 -9.87 4.78
N GLN A 116 2.08 -10.82 5.57
CA GLN A 116 0.99 -11.72 5.17
C GLN A 116 -0.31 -10.95 4.85
N THR A 117 -0.60 -9.90 5.60
CA THR A 117 -1.78 -9.06 5.35
C THR A 117 -1.69 -8.36 4.01
N ILE A 118 -0.52 -7.79 3.68
CA ILE A 118 -0.31 -7.11 2.40
C ILE A 118 -0.31 -8.11 1.24
N LEU A 119 0.40 -9.23 1.38
CA LEU A 119 0.46 -10.26 0.33
C LEU A 119 -0.89 -10.94 0.10
N ARG A 120 -1.69 -11.17 1.15
CA ARG A 120 -3.06 -11.69 1.01
C ARG A 120 -3.95 -10.70 0.27
N ARG A 121 -3.79 -9.39 0.51
CA ARG A 121 -4.50 -8.34 -0.23
C ARG A 121 -4.16 -8.39 -1.71
N SER A 122 -2.91 -8.74 -2.07
CA SER A 122 -2.49 -8.90 -3.47
C SER A 122 -2.85 -10.26 -4.10
N SER A 123 -3.28 -11.27 -3.31
CA SER A 123 -3.52 -12.65 -3.78
C SER A 123 -4.94 -13.18 -3.51
N SER A 124 -5.90 -12.34 -3.08
CA SER A 124 -7.25 -12.81 -2.76
C SER A 124 -8.01 -13.25 -4.00
N THR A 125 -7.99 -14.54 -4.26
CA THR A 125 -8.86 -15.27 -5.20
C THR A 125 -10.13 -15.76 -4.47
N ASP A 126 -10.87 -14.87 -3.83
CA ASP A 126 -12.19 -15.27 -3.32
C ASP A 126 -13.24 -14.99 -4.41
N SER A 127 -13.58 -16.03 -5.18
CA SER A 127 -14.42 -16.04 -6.38
C SER A 127 -15.86 -15.54 -6.21
N ARG A 128 -16.11 -14.63 -5.29
CA ARG A 128 -17.43 -14.05 -4.98
C ARG A 128 -17.45 -12.53 -4.97
N ASN A 129 -16.35 -11.86 -5.27
CA ASN A 129 -16.32 -10.41 -5.28
C ASN A 129 -16.68 -9.88 -6.67
N PRO A 130 -17.78 -9.17 -6.83
CA PRO A 130 -18.18 -8.68 -8.14
C PRO A 130 -17.22 -7.60 -8.65
N VAL A 131 -17.12 -7.52 -9.97
CA VAL A 131 -16.61 -6.32 -10.62
C VAL A 131 -17.58 -5.17 -10.29
N LEU A 132 -17.07 -4.13 -9.66
CA LEU A 132 -17.83 -2.92 -9.39
C LEU A 132 -17.76 -1.99 -10.60
N GLN A 133 -18.89 -1.74 -11.23
CA GLN A 133 -19.00 -0.83 -12.38
C GLN A 133 -19.77 0.43 -12.02
N PHE A 134 -19.16 1.56 -12.31
CA PHE A 134 -19.75 2.88 -12.20
C PHE A 134 -19.44 3.68 -13.47
N ASP A 135 -20.13 4.82 -13.65
CA ASP A 135 -19.89 5.68 -14.81
C ASP A 135 -18.43 6.12 -14.91
N GLY A 136 -17.73 5.56 -15.91
CA GLY A 136 -16.32 5.83 -16.23
C GLY A 136 -15.29 5.14 -15.33
N ILE A 137 -15.69 4.19 -14.47
CA ILE A 137 -14.73 3.40 -13.68
C ILE A 137 -15.19 1.95 -13.49
N GLU A 138 -14.29 1.01 -13.71
CA GLU A 138 -14.44 -0.41 -13.45
C GLU A 138 -13.40 -0.85 -12.43
N ILE A 139 -13.82 -1.57 -11.38
CA ILE A 139 -12.95 -2.06 -10.31
C ILE A 139 -13.16 -3.56 -10.19
N ASP A 140 -12.21 -4.34 -10.65
CA ASP A 140 -12.16 -5.79 -10.44
C ASP A 140 -11.52 -6.06 -9.08
N LEU A 141 -12.32 -6.51 -8.13
CA LEU A 141 -11.88 -6.75 -6.77
C LEU A 141 -11.03 -8.01 -6.63
N ASP A 142 -11.21 -8.98 -7.54
CA ASP A 142 -10.47 -10.24 -7.52
C ASP A 142 -9.12 -10.10 -8.24
N ALA A 143 -9.13 -9.55 -9.46
CA ALA A 143 -7.91 -9.28 -10.21
C ALA A 143 -7.11 -8.10 -9.62
N ARG A 144 -7.73 -7.29 -8.75
CA ARG A 144 -7.18 -6.01 -8.22
C ARG A 144 -6.83 -5.03 -9.34
N GLU A 145 -7.62 -5.03 -10.38
CA GLU A 145 -7.47 -4.16 -11.53
C GLU A 145 -8.48 -3.02 -11.49
N VAL A 146 -8.04 -1.86 -11.95
CA VAL A 146 -8.89 -0.67 -12.08
C VAL A 146 -8.76 -0.11 -13.47
N LYS A 147 -9.90 0.21 -14.10
CA LYS A 147 -9.94 0.92 -15.37
C LYS A 147 -10.74 2.20 -15.20
N VAL A 148 -10.23 3.30 -15.72
CA VAL A 148 -10.92 4.59 -15.82
C VAL A 148 -11.02 4.96 -17.27
N ASP A 149 -12.25 5.17 -17.76
CA ASP A 149 -12.53 5.43 -19.19
C ASP A 149 -11.84 4.37 -20.08
N ASP A 150 -12.00 3.07 -19.73
CA ASP A 150 -11.43 1.87 -20.37
C ASP A 150 -9.90 1.78 -20.36
N LYS A 151 -9.20 2.68 -19.66
CA LYS A 151 -7.76 2.66 -19.53
C LYS A 151 -7.34 2.07 -18.18
N PRO A 152 -6.37 1.14 -18.17
CA PRO A 152 -5.87 0.58 -16.91
C PRO A 152 -5.18 1.67 -16.08
N VAL A 153 -5.45 1.65 -14.77
CA VAL A 153 -4.84 2.54 -13.79
C VAL A 153 -4.06 1.70 -12.78
N LEU A 154 -2.77 1.95 -12.67
CA LEU A 154 -1.90 1.24 -11.72
C LEU A 154 -2.02 1.90 -10.33
N LEU A 155 -2.46 1.11 -9.36
CA LEU A 155 -2.58 1.52 -7.96
C LEU A 155 -1.65 0.69 -7.08
N THR A 156 -1.08 1.32 -6.05
CA THR A 156 -0.42 0.57 -4.96
C THR A 156 -1.46 -0.26 -4.22
N SER A 157 -1.01 -1.25 -3.45
CA SER A 157 -1.90 -2.08 -2.64
C SER A 157 -2.80 -1.24 -1.73
N MET A 158 -2.26 -0.19 -1.11
CA MET A 158 -3.00 0.69 -0.21
C MET A 158 -4.02 1.58 -0.94
N GLU A 159 -3.65 2.12 -2.11
CA GLU A 159 -4.56 2.92 -2.94
C GLU A 159 -5.73 2.08 -3.46
N PHE A 160 -5.46 0.84 -3.86
CA PHE A 160 -6.50 -0.10 -4.27
C PHE A 160 -7.46 -0.42 -3.12
N GLU A 161 -6.95 -0.73 -1.92
CA GLU A 161 -7.79 -1.01 -0.75
C GLU A 161 -8.67 0.18 -0.37
N LEU A 162 -8.10 1.40 -0.40
CA LEU A 162 -8.86 2.62 -0.16
C LEU A 162 -10.00 2.78 -1.19
N LEU A 163 -9.69 2.58 -2.47
CA LEU A 163 -10.71 2.66 -3.54
C LEU A 163 -11.79 1.59 -3.36
N ALA A 164 -11.39 0.35 -3.11
CA ALA A 164 -12.30 -0.78 -2.90
C ALA A 164 -13.21 -0.56 -1.69
N LEU A 165 -12.65 -0.06 -0.58
CA LEU A 165 -13.42 0.29 0.61
C LEU A 165 -14.50 1.35 0.32
N LEU A 166 -14.10 2.44 -0.35
CA LEU A 166 -15.00 3.53 -0.69
C LEU A 166 -16.07 3.08 -1.69
N ALA A 167 -15.69 2.30 -2.72
CA ALA A 167 -16.59 1.83 -3.77
C ALA A 167 -17.59 0.77 -3.26
N ARG A 168 -17.17 -0.16 -2.40
CA ARG A 168 -18.10 -1.13 -1.74
C ARG A 168 -19.18 -0.42 -0.91
N ARG A 169 -18.90 0.78 -0.42
CA ARG A 169 -19.82 1.62 0.35
C ARG A 169 -20.27 2.84 -0.42
N ALA A 170 -20.38 2.72 -1.75
CA ALA A 170 -20.77 3.81 -2.62
C ALA A 170 -22.02 4.54 -2.11
N GLY A 171 -21.99 5.87 -2.12
CA GLY A 171 -23.03 6.74 -1.58
C GLY A 171 -23.03 6.92 -0.07
N LYS A 172 -22.25 6.13 0.69
CA LYS A 172 -22.13 6.29 2.14
C LYS A 172 -20.92 7.15 2.50
N LYS A 173 -21.10 7.99 3.51
CA LYS A 173 -20.02 8.77 4.10
C LYS A 173 -19.20 7.86 5.01
N ILE A 174 -17.89 7.87 4.87
CA ILE A 174 -16.97 7.10 5.72
C ILE A 174 -16.06 8.12 6.41
N SER A 175 -15.96 8.01 7.72
CA SER A 175 -15.08 8.89 8.49
C SER A 175 -13.61 8.57 8.22
N ARG A 176 -12.71 9.53 8.50
CA ARG A 176 -11.27 9.29 8.38
C ARG A 176 -10.81 8.18 9.32
N ASP A 177 -11.34 8.15 10.52
CA ASP A 177 -11.01 7.14 11.53
C ASP A 177 -11.50 5.75 11.10
N ASP A 178 -12.70 5.64 10.53
CA ASP A 178 -13.19 4.36 9.99
C ASP A 178 -12.34 3.88 8.82
N ILE A 179 -11.92 4.79 7.93
CA ILE A 179 -11.01 4.45 6.82
C ILE A 179 -9.69 3.90 7.37
N LEU A 180 -9.08 4.56 8.36
CA LEU A 180 -7.84 4.09 8.97
C LEU A 180 -7.99 2.74 9.66
N ASN A 181 -9.05 2.57 10.43
CA ASN A 181 -9.33 1.33 11.15
C ASN A 181 -9.48 0.14 10.17
N GLU A 182 -10.19 0.33 9.06
CA GLU A 182 -10.39 -0.73 8.09
C GLU A 182 -9.17 -1.02 7.23
N LEU A 183 -8.40 0.00 6.88
CA LEU A 183 -7.19 -0.19 6.07
C LEU A 183 -6.02 -0.77 6.87
N ARG A 184 -5.90 -0.49 8.15
CA ARG A 184 -4.70 -0.83 8.94
C ARG A 184 -4.92 -1.73 10.14
N GLY A 185 -6.12 -1.81 10.68
CA GLY A 185 -6.41 -2.68 11.83
C GLY A 185 -5.67 -2.32 13.14
N ILE A 186 -5.00 -1.14 13.24
CA ILE A 186 -4.24 -0.72 14.42
C ILE A 186 -4.29 0.81 14.55
N ASP A 187 -4.59 1.27 15.77
CA ASP A 187 -4.54 2.63 16.34
C ASP A 187 -4.69 3.82 15.37
N ALA A 188 -5.92 4.22 15.16
CA ALA A 188 -6.31 5.33 14.29
C ALA A 188 -6.03 6.74 14.86
N ALA A 189 -5.75 6.88 16.14
CA ALA A 189 -5.81 8.16 16.83
C ALA A 189 -4.78 9.21 16.38
N MET A 190 -3.74 8.83 15.64
CA MET A 190 -2.64 9.74 15.25
C MET A 190 -2.49 10.01 13.75
N MET A 191 -3.34 9.46 12.87
CA MET A 191 -3.07 9.45 11.42
C MET A 191 -4.17 10.01 10.51
N THR A 192 -5.06 10.84 10.97
CA THR A 192 -6.13 11.44 10.15
C THR A 192 -5.63 12.17 8.90
N ARG A 193 -4.47 12.81 8.97
CA ARG A 193 -3.83 13.46 7.82
C ARG A 193 -3.38 12.47 6.74
N ALA A 194 -3.03 11.24 7.12
CA ALA A 194 -2.61 10.22 6.17
C ALA A 194 -3.73 9.84 5.20
N VAL A 195 -4.98 9.84 5.65
CA VAL A 195 -6.15 9.58 4.78
C VAL A 195 -6.30 10.65 3.72
N ASP A 196 -6.13 11.92 4.09
CA ASP A 196 -6.27 13.04 3.13
C ASP A 196 -5.20 12.95 2.03
N ILE A 197 -4.00 12.54 2.37
CA ILE A 197 -2.89 12.32 1.44
C ILE A 197 -3.17 11.12 0.54
N MET A 198 -3.59 9.98 1.11
CA MET A 198 -3.95 8.79 0.33
C MET A 198 -5.07 9.10 -0.66
N VAL A 199 -6.11 9.82 -0.24
CA VAL A 199 -7.20 10.25 -1.12
C VAL A 199 -6.71 11.20 -2.21
N SER A 200 -5.81 12.14 -1.88
CA SER A 200 -5.23 13.06 -2.86
C SER A 200 -4.47 12.31 -3.95
N ARG A 201 -3.63 11.34 -3.57
CA ARG A 201 -2.88 10.51 -4.52
C ARG A 201 -3.81 9.64 -5.37
N LEU A 202 -4.77 8.98 -4.73
CA LEU A 202 -5.76 8.17 -5.43
C LEU A 202 -6.51 9.01 -6.48
N ARG A 203 -6.98 10.20 -6.11
CA ARG A 203 -7.63 11.13 -7.06
C ARG A 203 -6.72 11.48 -8.24
N ASN A 204 -5.44 11.77 -7.99
CA ASN A 204 -4.49 12.06 -9.05
C ASN A 204 -4.35 10.90 -10.03
N LYS A 205 -4.23 9.66 -9.54
CA LYS A 205 -4.12 8.46 -10.37
C LYS A 205 -5.41 8.17 -11.16
N LEU A 206 -6.57 8.39 -10.54
CA LEU A 206 -7.88 8.23 -11.19
C LEU A 206 -8.22 9.38 -12.15
N GLY A 207 -7.41 10.45 -12.23
CA GLY A 207 -7.76 11.66 -12.97
C GLY A 207 -8.91 12.46 -12.36
N ASP A 208 -9.25 12.21 -11.08
CA ASP A 208 -10.37 12.84 -10.35
C ASP A 208 -9.97 14.18 -9.69
N THR A 209 -9.29 15.04 -10.45
CA THR A 209 -8.77 16.32 -9.96
C THR A 209 -9.68 17.51 -10.27
N ILE A 210 -10.71 17.31 -11.09
CA ILE A 210 -11.65 18.34 -11.54
C ILE A 210 -12.73 18.57 -10.47
N LYS A 211 -13.25 19.80 -10.38
CA LYS A 211 -14.39 20.12 -9.52
C LYS A 211 -15.66 20.32 -10.39
N PRO A 212 -16.77 19.66 -10.06
CA PRO A 212 -16.96 18.68 -8.99
C PRO A 212 -16.26 17.35 -9.28
N PRO A 213 -15.84 16.59 -8.24
CA PRO A 213 -15.17 15.31 -8.43
C PRO A 213 -16.09 14.28 -9.08
N ARG A 214 -15.51 13.36 -9.87
CA ARG A 214 -16.24 12.27 -10.54
C ARG A 214 -16.53 11.12 -9.60
N PHE A 215 -15.52 10.70 -8.83
CA PHE A 215 -15.55 9.44 -8.08
C PHE A 215 -15.51 9.63 -6.57
N ILE A 216 -14.65 10.48 -6.04
CA ILE A 216 -14.46 10.61 -4.61
C ILE A 216 -14.81 12.02 -4.14
N GLN A 217 -15.90 12.13 -3.38
CA GLN A 217 -16.36 13.39 -2.79
C GLN A 217 -15.76 13.59 -1.40
N THR A 218 -15.28 14.80 -1.09
CA THR A 218 -14.96 15.22 0.27
C THR A 218 -16.25 15.61 0.99
N VAL A 219 -16.47 15.02 2.15
CA VAL A 219 -17.58 15.40 3.05
C VAL A 219 -16.98 16.17 4.21
N TRP A 220 -17.12 17.49 4.16
CA TRP A 220 -16.53 18.39 5.14
C TRP A 220 -16.93 18.01 6.57
N GLY A 221 -15.98 18.04 7.49
CA GLY A 221 -16.18 17.67 8.89
C GLY A 221 -16.37 16.17 9.16
N THR A 222 -16.49 15.32 8.11
CA THR A 222 -16.71 13.87 8.27
C THR A 222 -15.56 13.06 7.67
N GLY A 223 -15.39 13.07 6.36
CA GLY A 223 -14.44 12.22 5.65
C GLY A 223 -14.71 12.21 4.15
N TYR A 224 -14.92 11.03 3.58
CA TYR A 224 -15.05 10.83 2.15
C TYR A 224 -16.23 9.93 1.80
N ALA A 225 -16.70 10.05 0.56
CA ALA A 225 -17.73 9.19 -0.01
C ALA A 225 -17.42 8.91 -1.48
N PHE A 226 -17.65 7.68 -1.93
CA PHE A 226 -17.64 7.35 -3.35
C PHE A 226 -18.96 7.77 -3.99
N ILE A 227 -18.90 8.39 -5.19
CA ILE A 227 -20.07 8.87 -5.90
C ILE A 227 -20.64 7.72 -6.75
N PRO A 228 -21.84 7.19 -6.42
CA PRO A 228 -22.40 6.01 -7.08
C PRO A 228 -23.11 6.37 -8.38
N ARG A 229 -22.43 7.00 -9.34
CA ARG A 229 -23.03 7.20 -10.67
C ARG A 229 -23.01 5.86 -11.39
N ARG A 230 -24.19 5.39 -11.82
CA ARG A 230 -24.29 4.20 -12.68
C ARG A 230 -24.01 4.60 -14.12
N PRO A 231 -23.45 3.68 -14.94
CA PRO A 231 -23.42 3.87 -16.37
C PRO A 231 -24.85 4.20 -16.84
N LYS A 232 -24.97 5.11 -17.79
CA LYS A 232 -26.26 5.32 -18.44
C LYS A 232 -26.54 4.05 -19.24
N ASP A 233 -27.66 3.39 -18.95
CA ASP A 233 -28.19 2.38 -19.85
C ASP A 233 -28.52 3.09 -21.17
N ASP A 234 -27.76 2.77 -22.23
CA ASP A 234 -28.05 3.19 -23.60
C ASP A 234 -29.18 2.36 -24.19
#